data_a023920bf14d254610f4d5dc3610097c
#
_entry.id   a023920bf14d254610f4d5dc3610097c
#
_cell.length_a   1.000
_cell.length_b   1.000
_cell.length_c   1.000
_cell.angle_alpha   90.00
_cell.angle_beta   90.00
_cell.angle_gamma   90.00
#
_symmetry.space_group_name_H-M   'P 1'
#
loop_
_entity.id
_entity.type
_entity.pdbx_description
1 polymer ?
#
loop_
_entity_poly.entity_id
_entity_poly.type
_entity_poly.pdbx_seq_one_letter_code
_entity_poly.pdbx_strand_id
1 'polypeptide(L)'
;MKTEKFYLDDGTYMRFKKIGKGSPVLLLHTFRNRLEYCDKLGELLKKNFTVYSIDLPGFAESPINTSTNYNLDFFTKSIASFLKKLQIKNLAIAGESIGANLAASLSVELPKIVNKIYMFNPYDYDSYFGQ
;
A
#
# COMPACT_ATOMS: atom_id res chain seq x y z
N MET A 1 -10.16 16.61 -1.05
CA MET A 1 -10.25 15.47 -1.94
C MET A 1 -10.77 14.25 -1.18
N LYS A 2 -11.66 13.53 -1.82
CA LYS A 2 -12.42 12.46 -1.18
C LYS A 2 -11.61 11.19 -0.98
N THR A 3 -11.65 10.64 0.23
CA THR A 3 -11.14 9.29 0.50
C THR A 3 -12.31 8.31 0.56
N GLU A 4 -12.01 7.04 0.29
CA GLU A 4 -12.96 5.95 0.35
C GLU A 4 -12.45 4.90 1.35
N LYS A 5 -13.32 3.99 1.74
CA LYS A 5 -13.00 2.90 2.65
C LYS A 5 -13.02 1.57 1.92
N PHE A 6 -12.00 0.77 2.14
CA PHE A 6 -11.94 -0.61 1.69
C PHE A 6 -12.00 -1.52 2.91
N TYR A 7 -13.06 -2.30 3.05
CA TYR A 7 -13.29 -3.13 4.22
C TYR A 7 -12.56 -4.46 4.14
N LEU A 8 -11.90 -4.83 5.23
CA LEU A 8 -11.22 -6.10 5.40
C LEU A 8 -12.20 -7.13 6.00
N ASP A 9 -11.80 -8.40 5.97
CA ASP A 9 -12.66 -9.51 6.43
C ASP A 9 -12.99 -9.42 7.92
N ASP A 10 -12.13 -8.76 8.72
CA ASP A 10 -12.35 -8.58 10.15
C ASP A 10 -13.27 -7.40 10.50
N GLY A 11 -13.82 -6.72 9.50
CA GLY A 11 -14.69 -5.55 9.68
C GLY A 11 -13.96 -4.22 9.83
N THR A 12 -12.63 -4.22 9.93
CA THR A 12 -11.83 -2.99 9.84
C THR A 12 -11.73 -2.53 8.39
N TYR A 13 -11.12 -1.38 8.16
CA TYR A 13 -10.98 -0.87 6.80
C TYR A 13 -9.65 -0.17 6.61
N MET A 14 -9.22 -0.13 5.35
CA MET A 14 -8.17 0.76 4.88
C MET A 14 -8.82 1.96 4.19
N ARG A 15 -8.39 3.15 4.53
CA ARG A 15 -8.78 4.34 3.78
C ARG A 15 -7.93 4.42 2.53
N PHE A 16 -8.50 4.82 1.41
CA PHE A 16 -7.72 5.00 0.18
C PHE A 16 -8.20 6.20 -0.63
N LYS A 17 -7.35 6.65 -1.52
CA LYS A 17 -7.61 7.76 -2.41
C LYS A 17 -7.17 7.38 -3.82
N LYS A 18 -7.97 7.73 -4.82
CA LYS A 18 -7.70 7.50 -6.23
C LYS A 18 -7.76 8.81 -6.98
N ILE A 19 -6.69 9.18 -7.67
CA ILE A 19 -6.63 10.40 -8.48
C ILE A 19 -5.94 10.10 -9.80
N GLY A 20 -6.17 10.97 -10.79
CA GLY A 20 -5.48 10.93 -12.07
C GLY A 20 -6.05 9.94 -13.06
N LYS A 21 -5.35 9.82 -14.18
CA LYS A 21 -5.71 8.93 -15.30
C LYS A 21 -4.44 8.33 -15.90
N GLY A 22 -4.54 7.08 -16.32
CA GLY A 22 -3.44 6.36 -16.94
C GLY A 22 -3.16 5.04 -16.23
N SER A 23 -1.98 4.50 -16.45
CA SER A 23 -1.56 3.26 -15.82
C SER A 23 -1.57 3.38 -14.30
N PRO A 24 -1.96 2.33 -13.56
CA PRO A 24 -2.08 2.42 -12.12
C PRO A 24 -0.73 2.42 -11.40
N VAL A 25 -0.66 3.25 -10.37
CA VAL A 25 0.47 3.32 -9.43
C VAL A 25 -0.10 3.28 -8.02
N LEU A 26 0.47 2.44 -7.17
CA LEU A 26 0.14 2.40 -5.75
C LEU A 26 1.28 3.04 -4.96
N LEU A 27 0.95 3.98 -4.10
CA LEU A 27 1.90 4.65 -3.21
C LEU A 27 1.69 4.17 -1.77
N LEU A 28 2.77 3.70 -1.15
CA LEU A 28 2.75 3.16 0.21
C LEU A 28 3.58 4.03 1.15
N HIS A 29 2.94 4.48 2.23
CA HIS A 29 3.56 5.38 3.21
C HIS A 29 4.52 4.65 4.15
N THR A 30 5.27 5.43 4.93
CA THR A 30 6.20 4.94 5.95
C THR A 30 5.46 4.51 7.23
N PHE A 31 6.20 3.90 8.16
CA PHE A 31 5.68 3.52 9.47
C PHE A 31 5.13 4.75 10.21
N ARG A 32 4.03 4.58 10.94
CA ARG A 32 3.36 5.64 11.72
C ARG A 32 2.98 6.86 10.87
N ASN A 33 2.57 6.62 9.65
CA ASN A 33 2.20 7.66 8.70
C ASN A 33 0.81 7.38 8.12
N ARG A 34 0.46 8.08 7.07
CA ARG A 34 -0.86 8.03 6.45
C ARG A 34 -0.76 8.29 4.96
N LEU A 35 -1.84 8.07 4.24
CA LEU A 35 -1.86 8.25 2.79
C LEU A 35 -1.51 9.67 2.34
N GLU A 36 -1.80 10.69 3.14
CA GLU A 36 -1.46 12.08 2.81
C GLU A 36 0.06 12.33 2.72
N TYR A 37 0.87 11.48 3.32
CA TYR A 37 2.32 11.52 3.13
C TYR A 37 2.70 11.44 1.65
N CYS A 38 1.89 10.76 0.84
CA CYS A 38 2.14 10.55 -0.58
C CYS A 38 1.50 11.63 -1.48
N ASP A 39 0.85 12.63 -0.91
CA ASP A 39 0.06 13.59 -1.70
C ASP A 39 0.88 14.37 -2.72
N LYS A 40 2.06 14.85 -2.33
CA LYS A 40 2.92 15.61 -3.27
C LYS A 40 3.33 14.78 -4.47
N LEU A 41 3.73 13.54 -4.22
CA LEU A 41 4.11 12.63 -5.30
C LEU A 41 2.89 12.29 -6.16
N GLY A 42 1.74 12.04 -5.52
CA GLY A 42 0.50 11.77 -6.24
C GLY A 42 0.10 12.90 -7.17
N GLU A 43 0.21 14.15 -6.70
CA GLU A 43 -0.10 15.34 -7.53
C GLU A 43 0.81 15.45 -8.75
N LEU A 44 2.08 15.07 -8.61
CA LEU A 44 3.02 15.07 -9.72
C LEU A 44 2.72 13.95 -10.73
N LEU A 45 2.25 12.80 -10.25
CA LEU A 45 2.01 11.63 -11.09
C LEU A 45 0.64 11.61 -11.77
N LYS A 46 -0.34 12.31 -11.25
CA LYS A 46 -1.73 12.18 -11.67
C LYS A 46 -2.01 12.52 -13.14
N LYS A 47 -1.12 13.27 -13.78
CA LYS A 47 -1.30 13.63 -15.19
C LYS A 47 -1.16 12.42 -16.12
N ASN A 48 -0.31 11.49 -15.75
CA ASN A 48 0.05 10.35 -16.59
C ASN A 48 -0.30 9.00 -15.98
N PHE A 49 -0.74 8.99 -14.70
CA PHE A 49 -1.03 7.77 -13.96
C PHE A 49 -2.33 7.88 -13.19
N THR A 50 -2.98 6.75 -13.01
CA THR A 50 -4.01 6.60 -11.98
C THR A 50 -3.31 6.25 -10.68
N VAL A 51 -3.36 7.18 -9.72
CA VAL A 51 -2.60 7.07 -8.46
C VAL A 51 -3.51 6.62 -7.34
N TYR A 52 -3.17 5.49 -6.73
CA TYR A 52 -3.80 4.99 -5.52
C TYR A 52 -2.87 5.25 -4.33
N SER A 53 -3.41 5.84 -3.27
CA SER A 53 -2.72 5.99 -1.99
C SER A 53 -3.59 5.35 -0.92
N ILE A 54 -3.01 4.56 -0.04
CA ILE A 54 -3.76 3.85 1.00
C ILE A 54 -3.15 4.14 2.38
N ASP A 55 -4.00 4.11 3.40
CA ASP A 55 -3.54 3.93 4.77
C ASP A 55 -3.31 2.43 4.97
N LEU A 56 -2.14 2.06 5.48
CA LEU A 56 -1.91 0.66 5.87
C LEU A 56 -2.90 0.26 6.97
N PRO A 57 -3.35 -1.01 7.01
CA PRO A 57 -4.26 -1.46 8.06
C PRO A 57 -3.73 -1.16 9.46
N GLY A 58 -4.57 -0.61 10.32
CA GLY A 58 -4.20 -0.22 11.68
C GLY A 58 -3.49 1.11 11.79
N PHE A 59 -3.21 1.80 10.68
CA PHE A 59 -2.57 3.13 10.68
C PHE A 59 -3.57 4.23 10.39
N ALA A 60 -3.22 5.45 10.81
CA ALA A 60 -4.01 6.66 10.60
C ALA A 60 -5.45 6.46 11.07
N GLU A 61 -6.42 6.59 10.16
CA GLU A 61 -7.84 6.45 10.48
C GLU A 61 -8.34 5.01 10.36
N SER A 62 -7.49 4.05 9.95
CA SER A 62 -7.88 2.64 9.91
C SER A 62 -8.00 2.09 11.32
N PRO A 63 -9.15 1.50 11.69
CA PRO A 63 -9.33 0.96 13.04
C PRO A 63 -8.36 -0.18 13.34
N ILE A 64 -7.95 -0.27 14.62
CA ILE A 64 -7.11 -1.36 15.09
C ILE A 64 -7.98 -2.50 15.62
N ASN A 65 -7.70 -3.72 15.16
CA ASN A 65 -8.27 -4.93 15.71
C ASN A 65 -7.22 -5.57 16.64
N THR A 66 -7.49 -5.59 17.93
CA THR A 66 -6.55 -6.09 18.93
C THR A 66 -6.29 -7.60 18.82
N SER A 67 -7.14 -8.34 18.10
CA SER A 67 -6.95 -9.77 17.84
C SER A 67 -6.07 -10.04 16.61
N THR A 68 -5.72 -9.02 15.85
CA THR A 68 -4.94 -9.15 14.62
C THR A 68 -3.47 -8.99 14.90
N ASN A 69 -2.65 -9.86 14.33
CA ASN A 69 -1.20 -9.71 14.34
C ASN A 69 -0.79 -8.86 13.11
N TYR A 70 -0.43 -7.60 13.36
CA TYR A 70 -0.03 -6.66 12.30
C TYR A 70 1.41 -6.91 11.89
N ASN A 71 1.62 -7.93 11.07
CA ASN A 71 2.92 -8.28 10.52
C ASN A 71 2.95 -8.05 8.99
N LEU A 72 4.11 -8.30 8.39
CA LEU A 72 4.30 -8.11 6.95
C LEU A 72 3.31 -8.95 6.13
N ASP A 73 3.07 -10.19 6.56
CA ASP A 73 2.14 -11.09 5.87
C ASP A 73 0.71 -10.53 5.87
N PHE A 74 0.24 -10.03 7.02
CA PHE A 74 -1.09 -9.44 7.13
C PHE A 74 -1.23 -8.20 6.23
N PHE A 75 -0.24 -7.30 6.25
CA PHE A 75 -0.26 -6.12 5.40
C PHE A 75 -0.27 -6.51 3.91
N THR A 76 0.60 -7.45 3.53
CA THR A 76 0.68 -7.92 2.14
C THR A 76 -0.65 -8.50 1.67
N LYS A 77 -1.26 -9.38 2.46
CA LYS A 77 -2.54 -10.01 2.10
C LYS A 77 -3.68 -9.01 2.05
N SER A 78 -3.70 -8.03 2.95
CA SER A 78 -4.71 -6.97 2.94
C SER A 78 -4.64 -6.13 1.67
N ILE A 79 -3.44 -5.72 1.28
CA ILE A 79 -3.23 -4.95 0.06
C ILE A 79 -3.51 -5.81 -1.18
N ALA A 80 -3.11 -7.08 -1.17
CA ALA A 80 -3.42 -8.01 -2.27
C ALA A 80 -4.92 -8.13 -2.48
N SER A 81 -5.70 -8.24 -1.40
CA SER A 81 -7.16 -8.26 -1.47
C SER A 81 -7.72 -6.98 -2.09
N PHE A 82 -7.20 -5.83 -1.68
CA PHE A 82 -7.55 -4.53 -2.25
C PHE A 82 -7.32 -4.50 -3.77
N LEU A 83 -6.13 -4.89 -4.21
CA LEU A 83 -5.76 -4.87 -5.63
C LEU A 83 -6.62 -5.82 -6.46
N LYS A 84 -6.91 -7.00 -5.94
CA LYS A 84 -7.73 -8.00 -6.65
C LYS A 84 -9.18 -7.55 -6.75
N LYS A 85 -9.76 -7.05 -5.66
CA LYS A 85 -11.17 -6.64 -5.65
C LYS A 85 -11.43 -5.42 -6.52
N LEU A 86 -10.47 -4.49 -6.60
CA LEU A 86 -10.57 -3.35 -7.49
C LEU A 86 -10.14 -3.66 -8.92
N GLN A 87 -9.74 -4.90 -9.19
CA GLN A 87 -9.33 -5.38 -10.52
C GLN A 87 -8.18 -4.56 -11.11
N ILE A 88 -7.25 -4.14 -10.26
CA ILE A 88 -6.07 -3.37 -10.68
C ILE A 88 -5.06 -4.31 -11.31
N LYS A 89 -4.55 -3.95 -12.50
CA LYS A 89 -3.57 -4.71 -13.27
C LYS A 89 -2.49 -3.78 -13.82
N ASN A 90 -1.36 -4.35 -14.24
CA ASN A 90 -0.22 -3.59 -14.78
C ASN A 90 0.23 -2.51 -13.80
N LEU A 91 0.38 -2.90 -12.55
CA LEU A 91 0.60 -1.99 -11.44
C LEU A 91 2.08 -1.73 -11.21
N ALA A 92 2.44 -0.45 -11.06
CA ALA A 92 3.70 -0.04 -10.45
C ALA A 92 3.44 0.30 -8.97
N ILE A 93 4.35 -0.10 -8.08
CA ILE A 93 4.25 0.23 -6.66
C ILE A 93 5.48 1.03 -6.27
N ALA A 94 5.28 2.15 -5.58
CA ALA A 94 6.35 2.93 -4.97
C ALA A 94 6.12 2.98 -3.47
N GLY A 95 7.14 2.64 -2.69
CA GLY A 95 7.04 2.62 -1.25
C GLY A 95 8.34 3.01 -0.57
N GLU A 96 8.23 3.58 0.62
CA GLU A 96 9.36 4.01 1.43
C GLU A 96 9.36 3.25 2.76
N SER A 97 10.54 2.81 3.21
CA SER A 97 10.71 2.07 4.46
C SER A 97 9.86 0.79 4.45
N ILE A 98 8.92 0.63 5.39
CA ILE A 98 8.00 -0.51 5.40
C ILE A 98 7.22 -0.63 4.08
N GLY A 99 6.86 0.51 3.46
CA GLY A 99 6.20 0.52 2.17
C GLY A 99 7.04 -0.10 1.06
N ALA A 100 8.37 0.07 1.12
CA ALA A 100 9.30 -0.57 0.18
C ALA A 100 9.31 -2.09 0.36
N ASN A 101 9.35 -2.56 1.60
CA ASN A 101 9.30 -3.99 1.90
C ASN A 101 7.97 -4.61 1.44
N LEU A 102 6.86 -3.87 1.62
CA LEU A 102 5.55 -4.30 1.14
C LEU A 102 5.49 -4.37 -0.39
N ALA A 103 6.10 -3.40 -1.08
CA ALA A 103 6.19 -3.43 -2.53
C ALA A 103 6.90 -4.70 -3.02
N ALA A 104 8.02 -5.04 -2.39
CA ALA A 104 8.75 -6.27 -2.70
C ALA A 104 7.89 -7.51 -2.44
N SER A 105 7.25 -7.58 -1.27
CA SER A 105 6.39 -8.70 -0.89
C SER A 105 5.22 -8.87 -1.87
N LEU A 106 4.58 -7.78 -2.26
CA LEU A 106 3.48 -7.79 -3.22
C LEU A 106 3.93 -8.25 -4.60
N SER A 107 5.14 -7.88 -5.03
CA SER A 107 5.66 -8.33 -6.33
C SER A 107 5.85 -9.84 -6.37
N VAL A 108 6.18 -10.46 -5.24
CA VAL A 108 6.29 -11.92 -5.12
C VAL A 108 4.91 -12.57 -5.05
N GLU A 109 4.00 -11.99 -4.26
CA GLU A 109 2.64 -12.51 -4.07
C GLU A 109 1.80 -12.40 -5.36
N LEU A 110 1.95 -11.30 -6.10
CA LEU A 110 1.11 -10.96 -7.27
C LEU A 110 1.97 -10.65 -8.50
N PRO A 111 2.77 -11.61 -8.99
CA PRO A 111 3.68 -11.34 -10.11
C PRO A 111 2.98 -11.00 -11.42
N LYS A 112 1.70 -11.37 -11.57
CA LYS A 112 0.91 -11.05 -12.76
C LYS A 112 0.25 -9.67 -12.69
N ILE A 113 0.20 -9.07 -11.52
CA ILE A 113 -0.43 -7.75 -11.30
C ILE A 113 0.65 -6.68 -11.20
N VAL A 114 1.69 -6.93 -10.40
CA VAL A 114 2.76 -5.98 -10.13
C VAL A 114 3.85 -6.15 -11.17
N ASN A 115 4.06 -5.12 -12.01
CA ASN A 115 5.08 -5.18 -13.06
C ASN A 115 6.34 -4.37 -12.74
N LYS A 116 6.27 -3.39 -11.86
CA LYS A 116 7.42 -2.57 -11.43
C LYS A 116 7.29 -2.19 -9.97
N ILE A 117 8.42 -2.14 -9.27
CA ILE A 117 8.47 -1.61 -7.91
C ILE A 117 9.59 -0.56 -7.81
N TYR A 118 9.31 0.47 -7.03
CA TYR A 118 10.26 1.53 -6.69
C TYR A 118 10.41 1.53 -5.17
N MET A 119 11.57 1.12 -4.70
CA MET A 119 11.85 0.93 -3.28
C MET A 119 12.75 2.05 -2.78
N PHE A 120 12.25 2.84 -1.85
CA PHE A 120 13.00 3.92 -1.22
C PHE A 120 13.31 3.54 0.21
N ASN A 121 14.61 3.40 0.54
CA ASN A 121 15.08 3.10 1.89
C ASN A 121 14.36 1.90 2.51
N PRO A 122 14.43 0.71 1.91
CA PRO A 122 13.74 -0.46 2.45
C PRO A 122 14.24 -0.79 3.86
N TYR A 123 13.32 -1.32 4.66
CA TYR A 123 13.60 -1.69 6.04
C TYR A 123 14.38 -3.01 6.06
N ASP A 124 15.45 -3.07 6.85
CA ASP A 124 16.25 -4.30 6.98
C ASP A 124 15.67 -5.16 8.11
N TYR A 125 14.83 -6.10 7.74
CA TYR A 125 14.18 -6.99 8.69
C TYR A 125 15.17 -7.96 9.34
N ASP A 126 16.13 -8.44 8.59
CA ASP A 126 17.05 -9.48 9.08
C ASP A 126 17.99 -8.95 10.16
N SER A 127 18.43 -7.70 10.06
CA SER A 127 19.30 -7.11 11.07
C SER A 127 18.59 -6.91 12.41
N TYR A 128 17.26 -6.83 12.41
CA TYR A 128 16.45 -6.60 13.62
C TYR A 128 15.86 -7.87 14.21
N PHE A 129 15.46 -8.82 13.36
CA PHE A 129 14.68 -9.98 13.79
C PHE A 129 15.30 -11.31 13.45
N GLY A 130 16.40 -11.32 12.70
CA GLY A 130 17.11 -12.53 12.28
C GLY A 130 18.15 -13.02 13.26
N GLN A 131 18.12 -12.53 14.50
CA GLN A 131 19.09 -12.97 15.53
C GLN A 131 18.40 -13.83 16.58
#